data_1043019920fbacd095cd2a53690b14fa
#
_entry.id   1043019920fbacd095cd2a53690b14fa
#
_cell.length_a   1.000
_cell.length_b   1.000
_cell.length_c   1.000
_cell.angle_alpha   90.00
_cell.angle_beta   90.00
_cell.angle_gamma   90.00
#
_symmetry.space_group_name_H-M   'P 1'
#
loop_
_entity.id
_entity.type
_entity.pdbx_description
1 polymer ?
#
loop_
_entity_poly.entity_id
_entity_poly.type
_entity_poly.pdbx_seq_one_letter_code
_entity_poly.pdbx_strand_id
1 'polypeptide(L)'
;MRDLQEGQIQARPGRCATHPAAASVGVCDVCGRSLCVACAIPVRGTIVGRECLASVLEDAPPAEDVPSPIRPRGGKLALAGFALAVAISLLPWSRFGDSSRYLGAWTPHWSLIAAIAAVCGLAFAVIVTYRPLDPRIEAAVYGVLGPLIAVAAFIQHRHPPILSEATYWPWVAVLGGILAVVGAVLKMMAVLEVGKGE
;
A
#
# COMPACT_ATOMS: atom_id res chain seq x y z
N MET A 1 -12.47 44.17 -8.43
CA MET A 1 -11.59 43.91 -9.57
C MET A 1 -10.26 44.52 -9.22
N ARG A 2 -9.29 43.73 -8.75
CA ARG A 2 -7.91 44.17 -8.49
C ARG A 2 -7.07 43.46 -9.54
N ASP A 3 -6.48 44.30 -10.41
CA ASP A 3 -5.54 43.85 -11.43
C ASP A 3 -4.36 43.17 -10.78
N LEU A 4 -4.26 41.86 -10.95
CA LEU A 4 -3.04 41.09 -10.70
C LEU A 4 -2.10 41.45 -11.84
N GLN A 5 -1.28 42.47 -11.63
CA GLN A 5 -0.20 42.83 -12.50
C GLN A 5 0.85 41.70 -12.43
N GLU A 6 0.76 40.78 -13.38
CA GLU A 6 1.81 39.80 -13.63
C GLU A 6 3.12 40.52 -13.91
N GLY A 7 3.94 40.69 -12.88
CA GLY A 7 5.31 41.14 -12.98
C GLY A 7 6.12 40.07 -13.75
N GLN A 8 6.08 40.11 -15.07
CA GLN A 8 7.04 39.43 -15.90
C GLN A 8 8.43 40.00 -15.59
N ILE A 9 9.16 39.30 -14.68
CA ILE A 9 10.59 39.52 -14.51
C ILE A 9 11.24 39.00 -15.79
N GLN A 10 11.42 39.89 -16.77
CA GLN A 10 12.22 39.63 -17.96
C GLN A 10 13.66 39.41 -17.48
N ALA A 11 14.03 38.13 -17.29
CA ALA A 11 15.41 37.75 -17.05
C ALA A 11 16.24 38.21 -18.28
N ARG A 12 16.98 39.29 -18.13
CA ARG A 12 17.99 39.67 -19.12
C ARG A 12 18.96 38.49 -19.29
N PRO A 13 19.34 38.10 -20.51
CA PRO A 13 20.33 37.05 -20.73
C PRO A 13 21.64 37.49 -20.14
N GLY A 14 21.89 37.13 -18.90
CA GLY A 14 23.09 37.39 -18.14
C GLY A 14 23.93 36.12 -18.04
N ARG A 15 25.16 36.32 -17.62
CA ARG A 15 26.02 35.18 -17.25
C ARG A 15 25.83 34.85 -15.78
N CYS A 16 26.05 33.59 -15.42
CA CYS A 16 25.98 33.18 -14.02
C CYS A 16 26.96 33.95 -13.16
N ALA A 17 26.55 34.41 -11.99
CA ALA A 17 27.42 35.17 -11.08
C ALA A 17 28.64 34.36 -10.61
N THR A 18 28.49 33.04 -10.47
CA THR A 18 29.54 32.12 -10.01
C THR A 18 30.33 31.50 -11.18
N HIS A 19 29.68 31.31 -12.34
CA HIS A 19 30.27 30.70 -13.54
C HIS A 19 30.16 31.64 -14.74
N PRO A 20 31.09 32.56 -14.92
CA PRO A 20 30.98 33.61 -15.95
C PRO A 20 30.98 33.08 -17.39
N ALA A 21 31.42 31.84 -17.62
CA ALA A 21 31.32 31.15 -18.91
C ALA A 21 29.95 30.54 -19.20
N ALA A 22 29.08 30.35 -18.19
CA ALA A 22 27.79 29.70 -18.32
C ALA A 22 26.67 30.74 -18.45
N ALA A 23 25.71 30.46 -19.34
CA ALA A 23 24.49 31.25 -19.48
C ALA A 23 23.63 31.16 -18.23
N SER A 24 23.03 32.26 -17.82
CA SER A 24 22.06 32.29 -16.73
C SER A 24 20.70 31.73 -17.19
N VAL A 25 20.09 30.86 -16.35
CA VAL A 25 18.77 30.28 -16.59
C VAL A 25 17.70 30.88 -15.64
N GLY A 26 18.13 31.63 -14.63
CA GLY A 26 17.24 32.26 -13.68
C GLY A 26 17.98 33.16 -12.71
N VAL A 27 17.23 33.74 -11.77
CA VAL A 27 17.73 34.64 -10.73
C VAL A 27 17.39 34.01 -9.37
N CYS A 28 18.30 34.10 -8.42
CA CYS A 28 18.05 33.66 -7.05
C CYS A 28 16.99 34.55 -6.38
N ASP A 29 15.91 33.97 -5.90
CA ASP A 29 14.82 34.69 -5.26
C ASP A 29 15.22 35.32 -3.92
N VAL A 30 16.31 34.87 -3.30
CA VAL A 30 16.83 35.39 -2.02
C VAL A 30 17.76 36.57 -2.21
N CYS A 31 18.77 36.46 -3.12
CA CYS A 31 19.82 37.48 -3.25
C CYS A 31 19.85 38.18 -4.63
N GLY A 32 18.96 37.83 -5.57
CA GLY A 32 18.87 38.45 -6.89
C GLY A 32 20.02 38.14 -7.85
N ARG A 33 20.94 37.21 -7.52
CA ARG A 33 22.06 36.86 -8.41
C ARG A 33 21.64 35.95 -9.54
N SER A 34 22.17 36.17 -10.73
CA SER A 34 21.93 35.31 -11.89
C SER A 34 22.58 33.94 -11.72
N LEU A 35 21.82 32.87 -11.96
CA LEU A 35 22.23 31.47 -11.75
C LEU A 35 22.21 30.70 -13.05
N CYS A 36 23.21 29.83 -13.30
CA CYS A 36 23.17 28.81 -14.34
C CYS A 36 22.47 27.53 -13.84
N VAL A 37 22.23 26.57 -14.73
CA VAL A 37 21.59 25.26 -14.40
C VAL A 37 22.29 24.53 -13.25
N ALA A 38 23.63 24.64 -13.15
CA ALA A 38 24.38 23.98 -12.08
C ALA A 38 24.26 24.68 -10.71
N CYS A 39 23.86 25.96 -10.69
CA CYS A 39 23.73 26.76 -9.45
C CYS A 39 22.28 26.93 -9.02
N ALA A 40 21.32 26.74 -9.92
CA ALA A 40 19.90 26.93 -9.67
C ALA A 40 19.32 25.68 -8.99
N ILE A 41 18.89 25.81 -7.75
CA ILE A 41 18.24 24.73 -6.98
C ILE A 41 16.75 25.09 -6.83
N PRO A 42 15.83 24.30 -7.40
CA PRO A 42 14.40 24.54 -7.21
C PRO A 42 13.98 24.12 -5.79
N VAL A 43 13.44 25.04 -5.03
CA VAL A 43 12.92 24.82 -3.68
C VAL A 43 11.50 25.37 -3.59
N ARG A 44 10.51 24.52 -3.39
CA ARG A 44 9.09 24.91 -3.23
C ARG A 44 8.54 25.88 -4.29
N GLY A 45 8.99 25.71 -5.55
CA GLY A 45 8.55 26.56 -6.67
C GLY A 45 9.34 27.84 -6.87
N THR A 46 10.33 28.14 -6.03
CA THR A 46 11.29 29.24 -6.16
C THR A 46 12.67 28.71 -6.60
N ILE A 47 13.49 29.58 -7.18
CA ILE A 47 14.85 29.23 -7.57
C ILE A 47 15.83 29.87 -6.58
N VAL A 48 16.62 29.03 -5.89
CA VAL A 48 17.55 29.47 -4.87
C VAL A 48 18.98 29.09 -5.27
N GLY A 49 19.92 30.01 -5.08
CA GLY A 49 21.35 29.72 -5.28
C GLY A 49 21.91 28.87 -4.15
N ARG A 50 22.92 28.05 -4.46
CA ARG A 50 23.59 27.17 -3.49
C ARG A 50 24.01 27.89 -2.21
N GLU A 51 24.48 29.12 -2.30
CA GLU A 51 24.97 29.95 -1.17
C GLU A 51 23.80 30.41 -0.27
N CYS A 52 22.60 30.59 -0.84
CA CYS A 52 21.41 31.04 -0.12
C CYS A 52 20.56 29.87 0.38
N LEU A 53 20.91 28.63 0.02
CA LEU A 53 20.11 27.45 0.41
C LEU A 53 20.10 27.25 1.93
N ALA A 54 21.22 27.50 2.60
CA ALA A 54 21.32 27.34 4.05
C ALA A 54 20.36 28.29 4.78
N SER A 55 20.28 29.57 4.38
CA SER A 55 19.37 30.52 5.01
C SER A 55 17.91 30.17 4.78
N VAL A 56 17.56 29.66 3.60
CA VAL A 56 16.17 29.22 3.32
C VAL A 56 15.80 27.97 4.13
N LEU A 57 16.79 27.11 4.44
CA LEU A 57 16.55 25.91 5.27
C LEU A 57 16.50 26.25 6.76
N GLU A 58 17.23 27.28 7.22
CA GLU A 58 17.15 27.77 8.61
C GLU A 58 15.85 28.49 8.89
N ASP A 59 15.35 29.29 7.94
CA ASP A 59 14.05 29.99 8.03
C ASP A 59 12.86 29.10 7.68
N ALA A 60 13.10 27.87 7.20
CA ALA A 60 12.04 26.92 6.97
C ALA A 60 11.40 26.57 8.32
N PRO A 61 10.08 26.77 8.50
CA PRO A 61 9.43 26.24 9.69
C PRO A 61 9.82 24.77 9.82
N PRO A 62 10.12 24.30 11.05
CA PRO A 62 10.49 22.89 11.27
C PRO A 62 9.55 22.06 10.45
N ALA A 63 10.11 21.19 9.62
CA ALA A 63 9.35 20.39 8.67
C ALA A 63 8.17 19.86 9.48
N GLU A 64 6.97 20.43 9.26
CA GLU A 64 5.77 19.83 9.81
C GLU A 64 5.93 18.37 9.48
N ASP A 65 5.98 17.52 10.52
CA ASP A 65 6.08 16.09 10.34
C ASP A 65 5.01 15.73 9.33
N VAL A 66 5.40 15.71 8.03
CA VAL A 66 4.51 15.24 6.99
C VAL A 66 4.22 13.84 7.47
N PRO A 67 2.99 13.59 7.99
CA PRO A 67 2.70 12.32 8.63
C PRO A 67 3.12 11.29 7.62
N SER A 68 4.21 10.58 7.94
CA SER A 68 4.73 9.51 7.07
C SER A 68 3.50 8.70 6.73
N PRO A 69 3.20 8.45 5.44
CA PRO A 69 1.95 7.81 5.05
C PRO A 69 1.84 6.58 5.92
N ILE A 70 0.98 6.68 6.96
CA ILE A 70 0.79 5.62 7.96
C ILE A 70 0.35 4.45 7.13
N ARG A 71 1.30 3.56 6.79
CA ARG A 71 0.96 2.33 6.06
C ARG A 71 -0.03 1.61 6.95
N PRO A 72 -1.30 1.56 6.59
CA PRO A 72 -2.33 1.09 7.50
C PRO A 72 -1.97 -0.35 7.89
N ARG A 73 -1.80 -0.56 9.19
CA ARG A 73 -1.37 -1.85 9.80
C ARG A 73 -2.18 -3.04 9.30
N GLY A 74 -3.40 -2.81 8.85
CA GLY A 74 -4.31 -3.83 8.32
C GLY A 74 -3.78 -4.61 7.12
N GLY A 75 -2.97 -4.00 6.23
CA GLY A 75 -2.46 -4.69 5.04
C GLY A 75 -1.53 -5.87 5.36
N LYS A 76 -0.66 -5.72 6.37
CA LYS A 76 0.25 -6.81 6.80
C LYS A 76 -0.52 -7.97 7.43
N LEU A 77 -1.58 -7.66 8.18
CA LEU A 77 -2.42 -8.67 8.82
C LEU A 77 -3.22 -9.46 7.78
N ALA A 78 -3.78 -8.80 6.77
CA ALA A 78 -4.46 -9.45 5.67
C ALA A 78 -3.50 -10.34 4.86
N LEU A 79 -2.30 -9.86 4.55
CA LEU A 79 -1.26 -10.64 3.88
C LEU A 79 -0.91 -11.91 4.67
N ALA A 80 -0.72 -11.79 5.99
CA ALA A 80 -0.44 -12.93 6.86
C ALA A 80 -1.60 -13.93 6.87
N GLY A 81 -2.85 -13.46 6.90
CA GLY A 81 -4.05 -14.29 6.83
C GLY A 81 -4.15 -15.09 5.53
N PHE A 82 -3.93 -14.45 4.39
CA PHE A 82 -3.93 -15.13 3.09
C PHE A 82 -2.75 -16.09 2.95
N ALA A 83 -1.55 -15.71 3.39
CA ALA A 83 -0.39 -16.60 3.37
C ALA A 83 -0.61 -17.85 4.23
N LEU A 84 -1.20 -17.70 5.42
CA LEU A 84 -1.60 -18.82 6.27
C LEU A 84 -2.60 -19.73 5.56
N ALA A 85 -3.66 -19.18 4.96
CA ALA A 85 -4.67 -19.95 4.25
C ALA A 85 -4.08 -20.71 3.05
N VAL A 86 -3.16 -20.11 2.29
CA VAL A 86 -2.43 -20.79 1.20
C VAL A 86 -1.56 -21.90 1.75
N ALA A 87 -0.78 -21.66 2.80
CA ALA A 87 0.07 -22.70 3.39
C ALA A 87 -0.76 -23.92 3.87
N ILE A 88 -1.89 -23.66 4.51
CA ILE A 88 -2.80 -24.71 4.99
C ILE A 88 -3.50 -25.43 3.83
N SER A 89 -3.70 -24.78 2.67
CA SER A 89 -4.28 -25.44 1.50
C SER A 89 -3.42 -26.60 0.96
N LEU A 90 -2.13 -26.64 1.31
CA LEU A 90 -1.21 -27.71 0.94
C LEU A 90 -1.32 -28.93 1.87
N LEU A 91 -2.02 -28.81 2.98
CA LEU A 91 -2.18 -29.88 3.98
C LEU A 91 -3.45 -30.71 3.73
N PRO A 92 -3.56 -31.90 4.33
CA PRO A 92 -4.73 -32.77 4.15
C PRO A 92 -5.94 -32.21 4.89
N TRP A 93 -7.01 -31.87 4.18
CA TRP A 93 -8.26 -31.34 4.72
C TRP A 93 -9.27 -32.41 5.12
N SER A 94 -9.17 -33.60 4.51
CA SER A 94 -10.02 -34.75 4.81
C SER A 94 -9.23 -36.04 4.74
N ARG A 95 -9.66 -37.08 5.46
CA ARG A 95 -9.09 -38.38 5.52
C ARG A 95 -10.16 -39.43 5.23
N PHE A 96 -9.87 -40.44 4.43
CA PHE A 96 -10.78 -41.57 4.18
C PHE A 96 -10.67 -42.63 5.28
N GLY A 97 -11.64 -42.66 6.23
CA GLY A 97 -11.72 -43.66 7.27
C GLY A 97 -10.36 -44.04 7.87
N ASP A 98 -10.11 -45.35 8.01
CA ASP A 98 -8.82 -45.87 8.50
C ASP A 98 -7.72 -45.98 7.42
N SER A 99 -7.99 -45.47 6.21
CA SER A 99 -7.00 -45.53 5.14
C SER A 99 -5.97 -44.42 5.29
N SER A 100 -4.75 -44.65 4.80
CA SER A 100 -3.70 -43.62 4.68
C SER A 100 -3.94 -42.61 3.55
N ARG A 101 -5.13 -42.63 2.93
CA ARG A 101 -5.47 -41.74 1.83
C ARG A 101 -6.03 -40.40 2.36
N TYR A 102 -5.42 -39.32 1.92
CA TYR A 102 -5.80 -37.97 2.29
C TYR A 102 -6.30 -37.18 1.08
N LEU A 103 -7.25 -36.29 1.31
CA LEU A 103 -7.72 -35.30 0.33
C LEU A 103 -7.24 -33.93 0.74
N GLY A 104 -6.50 -33.27 -0.15
CA GLY A 104 -6.09 -31.88 0.03
C GLY A 104 -7.20 -30.87 -0.30
N ALA A 105 -6.94 -29.60 -0.05
CA ALA A 105 -7.87 -28.53 -0.38
C ALA A 105 -8.11 -28.35 -1.90
N TRP A 106 -7.23 -28.87 -2.73
CA TRP A 106 -7.29 -28.75 -4.21
C TRP A 106 -8.21 -29.77 -4.89
N THR A 107 -8.96 -30.56 -4.13
CA THR A 107 -9.99 -31.44 -4.68
C THR A 107 -11.25 -30.64 -5.05
N PRO A 108 -12.03 -31.04 -6.08
CA PRO A 108 -13.25 -30.35 -6.51
C PRO A 108 -14.35 -30.40 -5.45
N HIS A 109 -14.28 -29.53 -4.49
CA HIS A 109 -15.22 -29.37 -3.38
C HIS A 109 -15.12 -27.95 -2.80
N TRP A 110 -15.80 -27.65 -1.69
CA TRP A 110 -15.72 -26.34 -1.00
C TRP A 110 -14.29 -25.93 -0.65
N SER A 111 -13.42 -26.90 -0.37
CA SER A 111 -12.01 -26.65 -0.13
C SER A 111 -11.28 -25.99 -1.30
N LEU A 112 -11.65 -26.32 -2.54
CA LEU A 112 -11.07 -25.68 -3.74
C LEU A 112 -11.40 -24.20 -3.82
N ILE A 113 -12.64 -23.82 -3.45
CA ILE A 113 -13.05 -22.41 -3.41
C ILE A 113 -12.21 -21.65 -2.39
N ALA A 114 -12.01 -22.20 -1.19
CA ALA A 114 -11.17 -21.60 -0.17
C ALA A 114 -9.71 -21.45 -0.65
N ALA A 115 -9.16 -22.47 -1.29
CA ALA A 115 -7.79 -22.44 -1.80
C ALA A 115 -7.60 -21.39 -2.91
N ILE A 116 -8.51 -21.33 -3.88
CA ILE A 116 -8.47 -20.31 -4.95
C ILE A 116 -8.60 -18.90 -4.36
N ALA A 117 -9.56 -18.67 -3.45
CA ALA A 117 -9.74 -17.39 -2.82
C ALA A 117 -8.50 -16.95 -2.02
N ALA A 118 -7.83 -17.90 -1.34
CA ALA A 118 -6.59 -17.64 -0.62
C ALA A 118 -5.44 -17.24 -1.56
N VAL A 119 -5.26 -17.95 -2.68
CA VAL A 119 -4.23 -17.63 -3.69
C VAL A 119 -4.51 -16.27 -4.34
N CYS A 120 -5.76 -16.00 -4.74
CA CYS A 120 -6.14 -14.69 -5.29
C CYS A 120 -5.92 -13.56 -4.29
N GLY A 121 -6.27 -13.77 -3.01
CA GLY A 121 -6.07 -12.81 -1.94
C GLY A 121 -4.59 -12.55 -1.68
N LEU A 122 -3.77 -13.58 -1.65
CA LEU A 122 -2.32 -13.46 -1.48
C LEU A 122 -1.69 -12.72 -2.65
N ALA A 123 -2.01 -13.10 -3.89
CA ALA A 123 -1.50 -12.45 -5.09
C ALA A 123 -1.87 -10.96 -5.10
N PHE A 124 -3.13 -10.63 -4.81
CA PHE A 124 -3.60 -9.25 -4.71
C PHE A 124 -2.84 -8.48 -3.62
N ALA A 125 -2.70 -9.04 -2.41
CA ALA A 125 -1.99 -8.39 -1.31
C ALA A 125 -0.51 -8.16 -1.65
N VAL A 126 0.15 -9.08 -2.37
CA VAL A 126 1.52 -8.90 -2.86
C VAL A 126 1.59 -7.79 -3.90
N ILE A 127 0.69 -7.77 -4.90
CA ILE A 127 0.66 -6.73 -5.94
C ILE A 127 0.53 -5.34 -5.31
N VAL A 128 -0.36 -5.19 -4.33
CA VAL A 128 -0.60 -3.91 -3.64
C VAL A 128 0.62 -3.43 -2.84
N THR A 129 1.52 -4.33 -2.40
CA THR A 129 2.77 -3.89 -1.76
C THR A 129 3.70 -3.15 -2.71
N TYR A 130 3.64 -3.47 -4.02
CA TYR A 130 4.47 -2.83 -5.07
C TYR A 130 3.73 -1.70 -5.79
N ARG A 131 2.40 -1.80 -5.89
CA ARG A 131 1.54 -0.81 -6.54
C ARG A 131 0.42 -0.44 -5.58
N PRO A 132 0.60 0.59 -4.75
CA PRO A 132 -0.43 0.99 -3.80
C PRO A 132 -1.70 1.42 -4.55
N LEU A 133 -2.81 0.82 -4.18
CA LEU A 133 -4.15 1.13 -4.68
C LEU A 133 -4.89 1.98 -3.64
N ASP A 134 -6.09 2.45 -4.02
CA ASP A 134 -6.99 3.09 -3.06
C ASP A 134 -7.26 2.13 -1.88
N PRO A 135 -7.00 2.57 -0.63
CA PRO A 135 -7.23 1.73 0.56
C PRO A 135 -8.65 1.20 0.68
N ARG A 136 -9.65 1.87 0.10
CA ARG A 136 -11.05 1.42 0.08
C ARG A 136 -11.22 0.18 -0.81
N ILE A 137 -10.57 0.18 -1.97
CA ILE A 137 -10.59 -0.97 -2.90
C ILE A 137 -9.91 -2.17 -2.24
N GLU A 138 -8.75 -1.95 -1.61
CA GLU A 138 -8.03 -3.01 -0.92
C GLU A 138 -8.87 -3.60 0.24
N ALA A 139 -9.49 -2.74 1.06
CA ALA A 139 -10.35 -3.19 2.15
C ALA A 139 -11.56 -3.97 1.63
N ALA A 140 -12.16 -3.55 0.51
CA ALA A 140 -13.28 -4.26 -0.11
C ALA A 140 -12.85 -5.65 -0.59
N VAL A 141 -11.72 -5.78 -1.27
CA VAL A 141 -11.22 -7.07 -1.77
C VAL A 141 -10.92 -8.03 -0.61
N TYR A 142 -10.23 -7.55 0.44
CA TYR A 142 -9.95 -8.37 1.63
C TYR A 142 -11.24 -8.74 2.38
N GLY A 143 -12.21 -7.79 2.45
CA GLY A 143 -13.52 -7.98 3.05
C GLY A 143 -14.41 -8.97 2.31
N VAL A 144 -14.15 -9.26 1.05
CA VAL A 144 -14.85 -10.30 0.26
C VAL A 144 -14.12 -11.63 0.34
N LEU A 145 -12.81 -11.64 0.07
CA LEU A 145 -12.04 -12.88 -0.01
C LEU A 145 -11.84 -13.54 1.36
N GLY A 146 -11.68 -12.76 2.43
CA GLY A 146 -11.54 -13.28 3.78
C GLY A 146 -12.75 -14.12 4.24
N PRO A 147 -13.99 -13.58 4.21
CA PRO A 147 -15.20 -14.35 4.51
C PRO A 147 -15.40 -15.55 3.58
N LEU A 148 -15.07 -15.41 2.28
CA LEU A 148 -15.18 -16.51 1.33
C LEU A 148 -14.31 -17.70 1.74
N ILE A 149 -13.06 -17.45 2.16
CA ILE A 149 -12.18 -18.49 2.69
C ILE A 149 -12.77 -19.11 3.96
N ALA A 150 -13.18 -18.28 4.92
CA ALA A 150 -13.68 -18.75 6.21
C ALA A 150 -14.95 -19.59 6.05
N VAL A 151 -15.91 -19.13 5.24
CA VAL A 151 -17.19 -19.83 5.00
C VAL A 151 -16.95 -21.12 4.23
N ALA A 152 -16.16 -21.10 3.15
CA ALA A 152 -15.89 -22.31 2.36
C ALA A 152 -15.14 -23.38 3.19
N ALA A 153 -14.16 -22.96 4.01
CA ALA A 153 -13.45 -23.88 4.91
C ALA A 153 -14.37 -24.43 6.01
N PHE A 154 -15.26 -23.60 6.55
CA PHE A 154 -16.25 -24.03 7.55
C PHE A 154 -17.25 -25.05 6.95
N ILE A 155 -17.79 -24.79 5.75
CA ILE A 155 -18.70 -25.71 5.07
C ILE A 155 -17.97 -27.04 4.77
N GLN A 156 -16.71 -26.99 4.31
CA GLN A 156 -15.90 -28.18 4.08
C GLN A 156 -15.75 -29.01 5.37
N HIS A 157 -15.56 -28.37 6.51
CA HIS A 157 -15.45 -29.09 7.78
C HIS A 157 -16.77 -29.73 8.21
N ARG A 158 -17.90 -29.05 7.95
CA ARG A 158 -19.24 -29.55 8.31
C ARG A 158 -19.76 -30.61 7.34
N HIS A 159 -19.39 -30.52 6.08
CA HIS A 159 -19.85 -31.37 4.99
C HIS A 159 -18.63 -31.90 4.20
N PRO A 160 -17.84 -32.79 4.82
CA PRO A 160 -16.71 -33.40 4.13
C PRO A 160 -17.20 -34.28 2.96
N PRO A 161 -16.37 -34.58 1.98
CA PRO A 161 -16.69 -35.51 0.91
C PRO A 161 -17.17 -36.86 1.44
N ILE A 162 -18.02 -37.56 0.65
CA ILE A 162 -18.60 -38.84 1.00
C ILE A 162 -17.50 -39.84 1.42
N LEU A 163 -17.72 -40.55 2.51
CA LEU A 163 -16.78 -41.54 3.10
C LEU A 163 -15.47 -40.93 3.64
N SER A 164 -15.41 -39.60 3.87
CA SER A 164 -14.25 -38.97 4.48
C SER A 164 -14.60 -38.27 5.77
N GLU A 165 -13.62 -38.13 6.66
CA GLU A 165 -13.69 -37.34 7.88
C GLU A 165 -12.88 -36.05 7.71
N ALA A 166 -13.44 -34.93 8.18
CA ALA A 166 -12.73 -33.67 8.18
C ALA A 166 -11.59 -33.67 9.21
N THR A 167 -10.44 -33.16 8.81
CA THR A 167 -9.33 -32.92 9.74
C THR A 167 -9.54 -31.56 10.45
N TYR A 168 -8.59 -31.13 11.28
CA TYR A 168 -8.64 -29.82 11.94
C TYR A 168 -8.11 -28.68 11.05
N TRP A 169 -7.43 -28.97 9.96
CA TRP A 169 -6.81 -27.96 9.08
C TRP A 169 -7.79 -26.94 8.50
N PRO A 170 -9.04 -27.27 8.15
CA PRO A 170 -10.03 -26.27 7.76
C PRO A 170 -10.25 -25.17 8.79
N TRP A 171 -10.14 -25.46 10.08
CA TRP A 171 -10.26 -24.44 11.15
C TRP A 171 -9.12 -23.43 11.13
N VAL A 172 -7.92 -23.87 10.79
CA VAL A 172 -6.77 -22.97 10.63
C VAL A 172 -6.96 -22.07 9.41
N ALA A 173 -7.57 -22.59 8.33
CA ALA A 173 -7.95 -21.76 7.18
C ALA A 173 -9.04 -20.74 7.53
N VAL A 174 -10.03 -21.11 8.36
CA VAL A 174 -11.02 -20.15 8.91
C VAL A 174 -10.31 -19.02 9.66
N LEU A 175 -9.31 -19.33 10.50
CA LEU A 175 -8.53 -18.32 11.19
C LEU A 175 -7.81 -17.39 10.20
N GLY A 176 -7.22 -17.94 9.13
CA GLY A 176 -6.60 -17.14 8.06
C GLY A 176 -7.59 -16.16 7.41
N GLY A 177 -8.81 -16.62 7.12
CA GLY A 177 -9.89 -15.78 6.60
C GLY A 177 -10.30 -14.66 7.58
N ILE A 178 -10.41 -14.97 8.87
CA ILE A 178 -10.72 -14.00 9.93
C ILE A 178 -9.62 -12.94 10.02
N LEU A 179 -8.35 -13.32 9.97
CA LEU A 179 -7.22 -12.38 9.98
C LEU A 179 -7.28 -11.43 8.78
N ALA A 180 -7.66 -11.92 7.60
CA ALA A 180 -7.84 -11.08 6.42
C ALA A 180 -8.97 -10.06 6.62
N VAL A 181 -10.11 -10.47 7.20
CA VAL A 181 -11.23 -9.58 7.53
C VAL A 181 -10.83 -8.52 8.55
N VAL A 182 -10.15 -8.91 9.63
CA VAL A 182 -9.65 -7.95 10.64
C VAL A 182 -8.70 -6.94 9.97
N GLY A 183 -7.82 -7.41 9.08
CA GLY A 183 -6.96 -6.55 8.29
C GLY A 183 -7.73 -5.55 7.44
N ALA A 184 -8.83 -5.96 6.80
CA ALA A 184 -9.72 -5.10 6.03
C ALA A 184 -10.38 -4.03 6.91
N VAL A 185 -10.91 -4.44 8.07
CA VAL A 185 -11.58 -3.52 9.02
C VAL A 185 -10.61 -2.47 9.55
N LEU A 186 -9.41 -2.88 10.00
CA LEU A 186 -8.39 -1.95 10.49
C LEU A 186 -7.97 -0.95 9.42
N LYS A 187 -7.91 -1.38 8.15
CA LYS A 187 -7.59 -0.51 7.03
C LYS A 187 -8.70 0.50 6.76
N MET A 188 -9.96 0.06 6.81
CA MET A 188 -11.12 0.93 6.64
C MET A 188 -11.22 1.96 7.77
N MET A 189 -10.98 1.56 9.02
CA MET A 189 -10.97 2.47 10.17
C MET A 189 -9.93 3.59 9.99
N ALA A 190 -8.72 3.25 9.55
CA ALA A 190 -7.68 4.24 9.30
C ALA A 190 -8.08 5.26 8.21
N VAL A 191 -8.84 4.83 7.19
CA VAL A 191 -9.36 5.75 6.15
C VAL A 191 -10.42 6.70 6.72
N LEU A 192 -11.28 6.20 7.60
CA LEU A 192 -12.35 7.01 8.22
C LEU A 192 -11.80 8.04 9.22
N GLU A 193 -10.70 7.73 9.90
CA GLU A 193 -10.04 8.67 10.82
C GLU A 193 -9.44 9.85 10.08
N VAL A 194 -8.79 9.63 8.95
CA VAL A 194 -8.21 10.69 8.11
C VAL A 194 -9.30 11.64 7.57
N GLY A 195 -10.46 11.12 7.15
CA GLY A 195 -11.56 11.93 6.62
C GLY A 195 -12.34 12.74 7.67
N LYS A 196 -12.07 12.58 8.97
CA LYS A 196 -12.70 13.39 10.04
C LYS A 196 -11.87 14.63 10.43
N GLY A 197 -10.63 14.71 9.96
CA GLY A 197 -9.72 15.81 10.26
C GLY A 197 -9.75 16.95 9.23
N GLU A 198 -10.50 16.79 8.14
CA GLU A 198 -10.76 17.81 7.12
C GLU A 198 -12.11 18.51 7.38
#